data_e1970259fff4ae98c8705f5f8187a8e8
#
_entry.id   e1970259fff4ae98c8705f5f8187a8e8
#
_cell.length_a   1.000
_cell.length_b   1.000
_cell.length_c   1.000
_cell.angle_alpha   90.00
_cell.angle_beta   90.00
_cell.angle_gamma   90.00
#
_symmetry.space_group_name_H-M   'P 1'
#
loop_
_entity.id
_entity.type
_entity.pdbx_description
1 polymer ?
#
loop_
_entity_poly.entity_id
_entity_poly.type
_entity_poly.pdbx_seq_one_letter_code
_entity_poly.pdbx_strand_id
1 'polypeptide(L)'
;MDLLSQIVARAKSNKQRIVLPEATEERTLRAADRVLAEDMADIVLIGNPNEIKQLAAQWGLNSVDKATIIDPENNPKSEEYATLLAELRKKKGMTIEQARELVKNPLYLGCMIIKTEGADGQISGALSTTGDTLRPALQIIKCAPGVSCVSGGLLLISKQKEYGEDGVLVVGDVAVTPMPNANELAQIAVCTAQTARSVAGFTDPRVAMLSFSTKGSAKHEVVDKVVEATKLAHELDPELKLDGELQADAALVPSVAAKKAPGSDIAGKANVLVFPNLEVGNIGYKLVQRLGDAIAIGPILQGIARPVNDLSRGCSVDDIYYMVAITACQAMDAKANK
;
A
#
# COMPACT_ATOMS: atom_id res chain seq x y z
N MET A 1 -13.39 -18.87 5.38
CA MET A 1 -12.29 -18.58 4.43
C MET A 1 -11.42 -17.54 5.14
N ASP A 2 -10.11 -17.77 5.22
CA ASP A 2 -9.22 -16.79 5.83
C ASP A 2 -9.11 -15.51 4.98
N LEU A 3 -8.60 -14.41 5.58
CA LEU A 3 -8.55 -13.10 4.93
C LEU A 3 -7.77 -13.14 3.59
N LEU A 4 -6.63 -13.83 3.54
CA LEU A 4 -5.82 -13.89 2.33
C LEU A 4 -6.55 -14.58 1.18
N SER A 5 -7.23 -15.68 1.47
CA SER A 5 -8.10 -16.36 0.50
C SER A 5 -9.25 -15.45 0.02
N GLN A 6 -9.81 -14.62 0.89
CA GLN A 6 -10.86 -13.65 0.50
C GLN A 6 -10.30 -12.55 -0.41
N ILE A 7 -9.10 -12.02 -0.11
CA ILE A 7 -8.43 -11.01 -0.95
C ILE A 7 -8.15 -11.59 -2.35
N VAL A 8 -7.61 -12.81 -2.42
CA VAL A 8 -7.35 -13.51 -3.69
C VAL A 8 -8.65 -13.74 -4.48
N ALA A 9 -9.71 -14.22 -3.82
CA ALA A 9 -11.00 -14.43 -4.47
C ALA A 9 -11.59 -13.13 -5.03
N ARG A 10 -11.45 -12.02 -4.29
CA ARG A 10 -11.89 -10.69 -4.75
C ARG A 10 -11.06 -10.20 -5.93
N ALA A 11 -9.74 -10.37 -5.92
CA ALA A 11 -8.88 -10.03 -7.05
C ALA A 11 -9.29 -10.80 -8.33
N LYS A 12 -9.59 -12.10 -8.19
CA LYS A 12 -10.06 -12.96 -9.30
C LYS A 12 -11.43 -12.55 -9.84
N SER A 13 -12.31 -11.97 -9.01
CA SER A 13 -13.67 -11.60 -9.42
C SER A 13 -13.73 -10.44 -10.42
N ASN A 14 -12.70 -9.59 -10.44
CA ASN A 14 -12.57 -8.48 -11.38
C ASN A 14 -11.08 -8.25 -11.66
N LYS A 15 -10.55 -9.02 -12.62
CA LYS A 15 -9.12 -9.02 -12.93
C LYS A 15 -8.62 -7.63 -13.27
N GLN A 16 -7.50 -7.27 -12.67
CA GLN A 16 -6.79 -6.03 -12.93
C GLN A 16 -5.47 -6.34 -13.64
N ARG A 17 -4.93 -5.35 -14.33
CA ARG A 17 -3.67 -5.45 -15.05
C ARG A 17 -2.54 -4.87 -14.23
N ILE A 18 -1.63 -5.71 -13.74
CA ILE A 18 -0.58 -5.34 -12.78
C ILE A 18 0.80 -5.42 -13.44
N VAL A 19 1.58 -4.35 -13.29
CA VAL A 19 2.96 -4.27 -13.78
C VAL A 19 3.93 -4.82 -12.73
N LEU A 20 4.82 -5.71 -13.17
CA LEU A 20 5.95 -6.22 -12.41
C LEU A 20 7.24 -5.84 -13.15
N PRO A 21 7.87 -4.70 -12.81
CA PRO A 21 8.98 -4.15 -13.58
C PRO A 21 10.31 -4.86 -13.33
N GLU A 22 10.41 -5.69 -12.29
CA GLU A 22 11.61 -6.44 -11.92
C GLU A 22 11.53 -7.88 -12.45
N ALA A 23 11.25 -8.02 -13.76
CA ALA A 23 10.87 -9.28 -14.41
C ALA A 23 11.99 -10.32 -14.50
N THR A 24 13.26 -9.96 -14.28
CA THR A 24 14.40 -10.90 -14.26
C THR A 24 14.72 -11.42 -12.86
N GLU A 25 14.01 -10.94 -11.83
CA GLU A 25 14.14 -11.40 -10.46
C GLU A 25 13.34 -12.69 -10.26
N GLU A 26 13.98 -13.75 -9.74
CA GLU A 26 13.41 -15.10 -9.68
C GLU A 26 12.08 -15.15 -8.92
N ARG A 27 12.01 -14.53 -7.73
CA ARG A 27 10.78 -14.53 -6.90
C ARG A 27 9.64 -13.82 -7.59
N THR A 28 9.94 -12.71 -8.27
CA THR A 28 8.98 -11.93 -9.05
C THR A 28 8.42 -12.76 -10.21
N LEU A 29 9.29 -13.45 -10.94
CA LEU A 29 8.84 -14.26 -12.08
C LEU A 29 8.07 -15.52 -11.65
N ARG A 30 8.47 -16.16 -10.53
CA ARG A 30 7.72 -17.27 -9.91
C ARG A 30 6.33 -16.84 -9.43
N ALA A 31 6.23 -15.67 -8.81
CA ALA A 31 4.95 -15.11 -8.38
C ALA A 31 4.06 -14.78 -9.59
N ALA A 32 4.63 -14.17 -10.64
CA ALA A 32 3.93 -13.90 -11.89
C ALA A 32 3.37 -15.19 -12.52
N ASP A 33 4.17 -16.25 -12.59
CA ASP A 33 3.75 -17.55 -13.12
C ASP A 33 2.54 -18.11 -12.36
N ARG A 34 2.58 -18.06 -11.02
CA ARG A 34 1.49 -18.51 -10.17
C ARG A 34 0.22 -17.67 -10.35
N VAL A 35 0.35 -16.33 -10.41
CA VAL A 35 -0.77 -15.42 -10.66
C VAL A 35 -1.46 -15.73 -11.97
N LEU A 36 -0.67 -15.95 -13.03
CA LEU A 36 -1.15 -16.28 -14.38
C LEU A 36 -1.73 -17.70 -14.47
N ALA A 37 -1.13 -18.67 -13.79
CA ALA A 37 -1.65 -20.03 -13.69
C ALA A 37 -3.03 -20.07 -13.04
N GLU A 38 -3.22 -19.27 -11.99
CA GLU A 38 -4.45 -19.18 -11.23
C GLU A 38 -5.48 -18.17 -11.79
N ASP A 39 -5.16 -17.51 -12.89
CA ASP A 39 -6.00 -16.50 -13.56
C ASP A 39 -6.45 -15.36 -12.63
N MET A 40 -5.55 -14.92 -11.73
CA MET A 40 -5.88 -13.94 -10.68
C MET A 40 -5.82 -12.50 -11.18
N ALA A 41 -4.85 -12.18 -12.04
CA ALA A 41 -4.65 -10.87 -12.64
C ALA A 41 -3.96 -11.00 -14.00
N ASP A 42 -4.11 -9.99 -14.85
CA ASP A 42 -3.28 -9.85 -16.04
C ASP A 42 -1.94 -9.25 -15.64
N ILE A 43 -0.84 -9.83 -16.12
CA ILE A 43 0.51 -9.39 -15.74
C ILE A 43 1.20 -8.71 -16.92
N VAL A 44 1.81 -7.56 -16.63
CA VAL A 44 2.75 -6.88 -17.51
C VAL A 44 4.16 -7.01 -16.94
N LEU A 45 5.03 -7.71 -17.63
CA LEU A 45 6.45 -7.85 -17.29
C LEU A 45 7.26 -6.82 -18.07
N ILE A 46 8.21 -6.15 -17.43
CA ILE A 46 9.11 -5.21 -18.11
C ILE A 46 10.53 -5.79 -18.13
N GLY A 47 11.08 -5.96 -19.31
CA GLY A 47 12.41 -6.50 -19.52
C GLY A 47 12.59 -7.10 -20.91
N ASN A 48 13.79 -7.62 -21.21
CA ASN A 48 14.08 -8.27 -22.48
C ASN A 48 13.25 -9.56 -22.65
N PRO A 49 12.43 -9.69 -23.71
CA PRO A 49 11.55 -10.86 -23.88
C PRO A 49 12.29 -12.19 -23.99
N ASN A 50 13.48 -12.19 -24.59
CA ASN A 50 14.26 -13.42 -24.75
C ASN A 50 14.86 -13.87 -23.42
N GLU A 51 15.38 -12.92 -22.62
CA GLU A 51 15.90 -13.18 -21.29
C GLU A 51 14.81 -13.71 -20.36
N ILE A 52 13.63 -13.06 -20.32
CA ILE A 52 12.50 -13.50 -19.50
C ILE A 52 12.07 -14.93 -19.87
N LYS A 53 11.95 -15.23 -21.16
CA LYS A 53 11.61 -16.58 -21.63
C LYS A 53 12.67 -17.63 -21.26
N GLN A 54 13.94 -17.26 -21.36
CA GLN A 54 15.04 -18.15 -20.98
C GLN A 54 15.01 -18.43 -19.47
N LEU A 55 14.82 -17.43 -18.64
CA LEU A 55 14.70 -17.57 -17.18
C LEU A 55 13.47 -18.40 -16.80
N ALA A 56 12.32 -18.15 -17.45
CA ALA A 56 11.11 -18.93 -17.23
C ALA A 56 11.34 -20.42 -17.54
N ALA A 57 12.00 -20.74 -18.66
CA ALA A 57 12.34 -22.11 -19.01
C ALA A 57 13.33 -22.74 -18.01
N GLN A 58 14.36 -21.99 -17.61
CA GLN A 58 15.36 -22.42 -16.63
C GLN A 58 14.74 -22.78 -15.28
N TRP A 59 13.74 -22.02 -14.85
CA TRP A 59 13.08 -22.20 -13.54
C TRP A 59 11.81 -23.07 -13.62
N GLY A 60 11.48 -23.61 -14.81
CA GLY A 60 10.34 -24.50 -15.01
C GLY A 60 8.98 -23.81 -14.87
N LEU A 61 8.89 -22.54 -15.26
CA LEU A 61 7.67 -21.73 -15.21
C LEU A 61 6.87 -21.91 -16.48
N ASN A 62 5.59 -22.23 -16.38
CA ASN A 62 4.79 -22.69 -17.52
C ASN A 62 3.65 -21.72 -17.93
N SER A 63 3.44 -20.65 -17.19
CA SER A 63 2.35 -19.67 -17.41
C SER A 63 2.84 -18.28 -17.77
N VAL A 64 4.15 -18.02 -17.72
CA VAL A 64 4.76 -16.71 -18.03
C VAL A 64 4.48 -16.26 -19.46
N ASP A 65 4.24 -17.19 -20.39
CA ASP A 65 3.84 -16.92 -21.77
C ASP A 65 2.50 -16.18 -21.91
N LYS A 66 1.65 -16.24 -20.88
CA LYS A 66 0.38 -15.48 -20.81
C LYS A 66 0.59 -14.00 -20.47
N ALA A 67 1.78 -13.61 -19.97
CA ALA A 67 2.06 -12.22 -19.64
C ALA A 67 2.26 -11.36 -20.88
N THR A 68 1.91 -10.08 -20.79
CA THR A 68 2.39 -9.08 -21.72
C THR A 68 3.81 -8.70 -21.35
N ILE A 69 4.78 -8.90 -22.26
CA ILE A 69 6.18 -8.49 -22.02
C ILE A 69 6.45 -7.21 -22.80
N ILE A 70 6.98 -6.19 -22.13
CA ILE A 70 7.36 -4.90 -22.71
C ILE A 70 8.87 -4.73 -22.55
N ASP A 71 9.57 -4.65 -23.69
CA ASP A 71 11.01 -4.37 -23.72
C ASP A 71 11.24 -2.86 -23.59
N PRO A 72 11.90 -2.39 -22.53
CA PRO A 72 12.14 -0.96 -22.32
C PRO A 72 13.06 -0.34 -23.38
N GLU A 73 13.95 -1.13 -23.98
CA GLU A 73 14.86 -0.65 -25.04
C GLU A 73 14.20 -0.60 -26.43
N ASN A 74 13.17 -1.42 -26.66
CA ASN A 74 12.50 -1.54 -27.95
C ASN A 74 10.98 -1.26 -27.86
N ASN A 75 10.56 -0.40 -26.93
CA ASN A 75 9.15 -0.05 -26.75
C ASN A 75 8.70 0.96 -27.84
N PRO A 76 7.70 0.63 -28.67
CA PRO A 76 7.20 1.54 -29.71
C PRO A 76 6.59 2.84 -29.17
N LYS A 77 6.22 2.87 -27.89
CA LYS A 77 5.67 4.06 -27.22
C LYS A 77 6.71 4.90 -26.48
N SER A 78 8.01 4.59 -26.60
CA SER A 78 9.08 5.27 -25.86
C SER A 78 9.06 6.79 -26.06
N GLU A 79 8.88 7.27 -27.28
CA GLU A 79 8.87 8.70 -27.59
C GLU A 79 7.60 9.40 -27.05
N GLU A 80 6.44 8.74 -27.13
CA GLU A 80 5.19 9.21 -26.53
C GLU A 80 5.35 9.37 -25.01
N TYR A 81 5.91 8.36 -24.34
CA TYR A 81 6.15 8.36 -22.90
C TYR A 81 7.19 9.41 -22.48
N ALA A 82 8.27 9.56 -23.24
CA ALA A 82 9.29 10.58 -22.96
C ALA A 82 8.70 11.99 -23.09
N THR A 83 7.91 12.25 -24.12
CA THR A 83 7.25 13.54 -24.33
C THR A 83 6.29 13.84 -23.15
N LEU A 84 5.45 12.90 -22.77
CA LEU A 84 4.53 13.05 -21.65
C LEU A 84 5.27 13.26 -20.30
N LEU A 85 6.35 12.50 -20.05
CA LEU A 85 7.16 12.65 -18.85
C LEU A 85 7.83 14.03 -18.78
N ALA A 86 8.42 14.50 -19.88
CA ALA A 86 9.03 15.84 -19.96
C ALA A 86 7.98 16.92 -19.69
N GLU A 87 6.76 16.81 -20.23
CA GLU A 87 5.67 17.72 -19.97
C GLU A 87 5.24 17.73 -18.50
N LEU A 88 5.02 16.54 -17.90
CA LEU A 88 4.65 16.40 -16.50
C LEU A 88 5.69 17.03 -15.56
N ARG A 89 6.95 17.02 -15.95
CA ARG A 89 8.09 17.50 -15.17
C ARG A 89 8.69 18.83 -15.65
N LYS A 90 8.06 19.51 -16.63
CA LYS A 90 8.53 20.76 -17.22
C LYS A 90 8.85 21.84 -16.17
N LYS A 91 7.98 22.00 -15.16
CA LYS A 91 8.19 22.95 -14.06
C LYS A 91 9.39 22.64 -13.18
N LYS A 92 9.96 21.43 -13.27
CA LYS A 92 11.15 20.97 -12.55
C LYS A 92 12.37 20.90 -13.45
N GLY A 93 12.28 21.45 -14.68
CA GLY A 93 13.40 21.57 -15.61
C GLY A 93 13.81 20.28 -16.33
N MET A 94 12.94 19.27 -16.37
CA MET A 94 13.26 18.02 -17.10
C MET A 94 13.30 18.27 -18.60
N THR A 95 14.40 17.85 -19.25
CA THR A 95 14.54 17.90 -20.71
C THR A 95 14.00 16.65 -21.36
N ILE A 96 13.74 16.70 -22.65
CA ILE A 96 13.25 15.52 -23.40
C ILE A 96 14.31 14.41 -23.46
N GLU A 97 15.60 14.77 -23.51
CA GLU A 97 16.70 13.80 -23.49
C GLU A 97 16.74 13.04 -22.15
N GLN A 98 16.59 13.75 -21.04
CA GLN A 98 16.49 13.13 -19.72
C GLN A 98 15.26 12.22 -19.62
N ALA A 99 14.13 12.65 -20.14
CA ALA A 99 12.92 11.86 -20.15
C ALA A 99 13.07 10.57 -20.99
N ARG A 100 13.74 10.63 -22.15
CA ARG A 100 14.04 9.46 -23.01
C ARG A 100 14.86 8.41 -22.28
N GLU A 101 15.85 8.83 -21.48
CA GLU A 101 16.61 7.88 -20.66
C GLU A 101 15.80 7.31 -19.50
N LEU A 102 14.99 8.14 -18.84
CA LEU A 102 14.18 7.70 -17.71
C LEU A 102 13.08 6.69 -18.09
N VAL A 103 12.48 6.81 -19.27
CA VAL A 103 11.43 5.87 -19.69
C VAL A 103 11.98 4.48 -20.07
N LYS A 104 13.29 4.31 -20.18
CA LYS A 104 13.95 3.00 -20.28
C LYS A 104 14.09 2.32 -18.92
N ASN A 105 14.04 3.08 -17.83
CA ASN A 105 14.03 2.51 -16.48
C ASN A 105 12.71 1.79 -16.23
N PRO A 106 12.70 0.48 -15.86
CA PRO A 106 11.48 -0.30 -15.71
C PRO A 106 10.47 0.27 -14.71
N LEU A 107 10.93 0.91 -13.62
CA LEU A 107 10.05 1.53 -12.61
C LEU A 107 9.32 2.77 -13.17
N TYR A 108 10.04 3.58 -13.96
CA TYR A 108 9.45 4.73 -14.65
C TYR A 108 8.50 4.28 -15.76
N LEU A 109 8.91 3.31 -16.56
CA LEU A 109 8.09 2.76 -17.64
C LEU A 109 6.78 2.18 -17.12
N GLY A 110 6.81 1.43 -16.01
CA GLY A 110 5.61 0.90 -15.38
C GLY A 110 4.64 2.00 -14.94
N CYS A 111 5.15 3.06 -14.31
CA CYS A 111 4.34 4.22 -13.97
C CYS A 111 3.79 4.96 -15.20
N MET A 112 4.53 5.03 -16.31
CA MET A 112 4.02 5.60 -17.58
C MET A 112 2.91 4.75 -18.17
N ILE A 113 3.04 3.41 -18.14
CA ILE A 113 2.00 2.48 -18.58
C ILE A 113 0.70 2.70 -17.76
N ILE A 114 0.80 2.83 -16.45
CA ILE A 114 -0.35 3.12 -15.59
C ILE A 114 -0.96 4.49 -15.92
N LYS A 115 -0.11 5.51 -16.10
CA LYS A 115 -0.54 6.88 -16.38
C LYS A 115 -1.34 6.99 -17.68
N THR A 116 -1.01 6.17 -18.66
CA THR A 116 -1.69 6.09 -19.98
C THR A 116 -2.75 4.99 -20.04
N GLU A 117 -3.21 4.51 -18.89
CA GLU A 117 -4.30 3.51 -18.73
C GLU A 117 -3.97 2.14 -19.36
N GLY A 118 -2.70 1.85 -19.62
CA GLY A 118 -2.24 0.53 -20.09
C GLY A 118 -2.16 -0.53 -18.98
N ALA A 119 -2.23 -0.11 -17.72
CA ALA A 119 -2.29 -0.98 -16.54
C ALA A 119 -2.95 -0.25 -15.37
N ASP A 120 -3.25 -1.00 -14.30
CA ASP A 120 -4.05 -0.56 -13.16
C ASP A 120 -3.21 -0.34 -11.89
N GLY A 121 -2.07 -1.01 -11.79
CA GLY A 121 -1.16 -0.89 -10.65
C GLY A 121 0.22 -1.47 -10.95
N GLN A 122 1.17 -1.21 -10.04
CA GLN A 122 2.55 -1.71 -10.11
C GLN A 122 3.00 -2.24 -8.75
N ILE A 123 3.85 -3.27 -8.79
CA ILE A 123 4.55 -3.78 -7.61
C ILE A 123 6.03 -3.92 -7.95
N SER A 124 6.89 -3.36 -7.11
CA SER A 124 8.36 -3.43 -7.22
C SER A 124 8.99 -3.42 -5.83
N GLY A 125 10.30 -3.50 -5.72
CA GLY A 125 11.03 -3.47 -4.46
C GLY A 125 11.75 -4.77 -4.10
N ALA A 126 11.57 -5.84 -4.86
CA ALA A 126 12.34 -7.06 -4.66
C ALA A 126 13.85 -6.86 -4.92
N LEU A 127 14.19 -5.96 -5.84
CA LEU A 127 15.56 -5.50 -6.15
C LEU A 127 15.76 -4.02 -5.80
N SER A 128 14.76 -3.18 -6.02
CA SER A 128 14.83 -1.73 -5.90
C SER A 128 14.66 -1.27 -4.45
N THR A 129 15.11 -0.04 -4.16
CA THR A 129 14.83 0.60 -2.88
C THR A 129 13.43 1.22 -2.86
N THR A 130 12.85 1.41 -1.68
CA THR A 130 11.59 2.15 -1.49
C THR A 130 11.62 3.52 -2.17
N GLY A 131 12.75 4.23 -2.07
CA GLY A 131 12.93 5.54 -2.72
C GLY A 131 12.89 5.46 -4.25
N ASP A 132 13.43 4.40 -4.84
CA ASP A 132 13.42 4.21 -6.30
C ASP A 132 12.01 3.83 -6.79
N THR A 133 11.25 3.06 -6.02
CA THR A 133 9.84 2.76 -6.30
C THR A 133 8.94 4.00 -6.17
N LEU A 134 9.09 4.76 -5.09
CA LEU A 134 8.25 5.93 -4.82
C LEU A 134 8.53 7.11 -5.75
N ARG A 135 9.78 7.32 -6.17
CA ARG A 135 10.13 8.48 -6.98
C ARG A 135 9.34 8.57 -8.30
N PRO A 136 9.29 7.55 -9.17
CA PRO A 136 8.47 7.59 -10.38
C PRO A 136 6.96 7.66 -10.05
N ALA A 137 6.49 6.96 -9.02
CA ALA A 137 5.10 7.02 -8.61
C ALA A 137 4.66 8.46 -8.28
N LEU A 138 5.43 9.17 -7.44
CA LEU A 138 5.14 10.56 -7.08
C LEU A 138 5.33 11.54 -8.24
N GLN A 139 6.26 11.29 -9.13
CA GLN A 139 6.54 12.16 -10.27
C GLN A 139 5.48 12.06 -11.37
N ILE A 140 4.94 10.87 -11.61
CA ILE A 140 4.08 10.52 -12.75
C ILE A 140 2.63 10.34 -12.31
N ILE A 141 2.37 9.46 -11.34
CA ILE A 141 1.03 9.13 -10.86
C ILE A 141 0.50 10.22 -9.92
N LYS A 142 1.37 10.70 -9.01
CA LYS A 142 1.09 11.69 -7.95
C LYS A 142 0.20 11.14 -6.83
N CYS A 143 -0.01 11.96 -5.81
CA CYS A 143 -0.97 11.66 -4.76
C CYS A 143 -2.41 11.73 -5.28
N ALA A 144 -3.30 11.05 -4.59
CA ALA A 144 -4.75 11.14 -4.81
C ALA A 144 -5.26 12.57 -4.55
N PRO A 145 -6.38 12.99 -5.15
CA PRO A 145 -6.96 14.30 -4.89
C PRO A 145 -7.19 14.50 -3.38
N GLY A 146 -6.79 15.66 -2.88
CA GLY A 146 -6.92 16.01 -1.44
C GLY A 146 -5.86 15.37 -0.52
N VAL A 147 -4.97 14.53 -1.05
CA VAL A 147 -3.89 13.89 -0.28
C VAL A 147 -2.55 14.53 -0.62
N SER A 148 -1.78 14.91 0.39
CA SER A 148 -0.47 15.56 0.25
C SER A 148 0.72 14.68 0.67
N CYS A 149 0.47 13.55 1.30
CA CYS A 149 1.51 12.62 1.76
C CYS A 149 1.22 11.17 1.35
N VAL A 150 2.28 10.39 1.25
CA VAL A 150 2.21 8.92 1.06
C VAL A 150 2.51 8.25 2.39
N SER A 151 1.78 7.20 2.70
CA SER A 151 2.00 6.39 3.91
C SER A 151 2.01 4.90 3.58
N GLY A 152 2.42 4.09 4.53
CA GLY A 152 2.41 2.63 4.41
C GLY A 152 1.43 2.01 5.40
N GLY A 153 0.36 1.42 4.92
CA GLY A 153 -0.53 0.57 5.72
C GLY A 153 -0.02 -0.87 5.78
N LEU A 154 -0.51 -1.62 6.77
CA LEU A 154 -0.15 -3.02 6.94
C LEU A 154 -1.33 -3.80 7.54
N LEU A 155 -1.54 -5.03 7.06
CA LEU A 155 -2.48 -5.97 7.67
C LEU A 155 -1.75 -6.76 8.75
N LEU A 156 -2.26 -6.71 9.97
CA LEU A 156 -1.84 -7.58 11.07
C LEU A 156 -2.93 -8.63 11.31
N ILE A 157 -2.58 -9.90 11.15
CA ILE A 157 -3.49 -11.01 11.40
C ILE A 157 -3.01 -11.73 12.65
N SER A 158 -3.73 -11.52 13.74
CA SER A 158 -3.45 -12.08 15.06
C SER A 158 -4.15 -13.41 15.29
N LYS A 159 -3.60 -14.24 16.15
CA LYS A 159 -4.29 -15.41 16.71
C LYS A 159 -5.36 -15.03 17.76
N GLN A 160 -5.27 -13.83 18.32
CA GLN A 160 -6.21 -13.28 19.30
C GLN A 160 -7.43 -12.70 18.59
N LYS A 161 -8.47 -13.51 18.46
CA LYS A 161 -9.67 -13.22 17.66
C LYS A 161 -10.57 -12.12 18.26
N GLU A 162 -10.39 -11.81 19.52
CA GLU A 162 -11.12 -10.76 20.25
C GLU A 162 -10.71 -9.34 19.83
N TYR A 163 -9.54 -9.15 19.17
CA TYR A 163 -9.08 -7.84 18.73
C TYR A 163 -9.35 -7.60 17.26
N GLY A 164 -9.68 -6.37 16.91
CA GLY A 164 -9.94 -5.95 15.54
C GLY A 164 -11.20 -6.59 14.95
N GLU A 165 -11.11 -7.07 13.73
CA GLU A 165 -12.16 -7.80 13.03
C GLU A 165 -11.73 -9.27 12.93
N ASP A 166 -12.20 -10.11 13.84
CA ASP A 166 -11.80 -11.52 13.94
C ASP A 166 -10.26 -11.73 13.94
N GLY A 167 -9.55 -10.92 14.73
CA GLY A 167 -8.09 -10.95 14.84
C GLY A 167 -7.36 -10.17 13.76
N VAL A 168 -8.07 -9.50 12.85
CA VAL A 168 -7.46 -8.67 11.80
C VAL A 168 -7.46 -7.20 12.22
N LEU A 169 -6.30 -6.58 12.15
CA LEU A 169 -6.09 -5.15 12.33
C LEU A 169 -5.46 -4.55 11.07
N VAL A 170 -5.87 -3.35 10.70
CA VAL A 170 -5.17 -2.55 9.69
C VAL A 170 -4.44 -1.42 10.40
N VAL A 171 -3.16 -1.26 10.14
CA VAL A 171 -2.33 -0.30 10.86
C VAL A 171 -1.58 0.64 9.90
N GLY A 172 -1.37 1.89 10.29
CA GLY A 172 -0.64 2.91 9.51
C GLY A 172 -0.17 4.08 10.40
N ASP A 173 0.85 4.85 10.02
CA ASP A 173 1.92 4.55 9.06
C ASP A 173 2.98 3.66 9.71
N VAL A 174 3.50 2.72 8.93
CA VAL A 174 4.53 1.81 9.42
C VAL A 174 5.79 1.78 8.55
N ALA A 175 5.82 2.55 7.43
CA ALA A 175 6.85 2.35 6.42
C ALA A 175 7.39 3.60 5.71
N VAL A 176 6.69 4.74 5.69
CA VAL A 176 6.98 5.82 4.75
C VAL A 176 7.26 7.17 5.41
N THR A 177 6.34 7.72 6.19
CA THR A 177 6.43 9.11 6.69
C THR A 177 7.00 9.17 8.10
N PRO A 178 8.26 9.60 8.30
CA PRO A 178 8.93 9.51 9.60
C PRO A 178 8.22 10.32 10.70
N MET A 179 7.95 11.58 10.44
CA MET A 179 7.39 12.52 11.42
C MET A 179 6.24 13.31 10.78
N PRO A 180 5.03 12.72 10.66
CA PRO A 180 3.89 13.42 10.11
C PRO A 180 3.50 14.59 11.01
N ASN A 181 3.15 15.72 10.41
CA ASN A 181 2.43 16.79 11.10
C ASN A 181 0.94 16.40 11.32
N ALA A 182 0.16 17.23 12.00
CA ALA A 182 -1.23 16.89 12.31
C ALA A 182 -2.10 16.68 11.07
N ASN A 183 -1.91 17.48 10.02
CA ASN A 183 -2.65 17.33 8.77
C ASN A 183 -2.27 16.05 8.01
N GLU A 184 -0.98 15.73 7.93
CA GLU A 184 -0.50 14.48 7.33
C GLU A 184 -1.00 13.27 8.12
N LEU A 185 -0.98 13.32 9.45
CA LEU A 185 -1.47 12.24 10.31
C LEU A 185 -2.99 12.02 10.15
N ALA A 186 -3.77 13.09 9.97
CA ALA A 186 -5.19 13.01 9.64
C ALA A 186 -5.42 12.31 8.29
N GLN A 187 -4.64 12.68 7.27
CA GLN A 187 -4.72 12.02 5.96
C GLN A 187 -4.31 10.55 6.02
N ILE A 188 -3.28 10.21 6.81
CA ILE A 188 -2.88 8.82 7.06
C ILE A 188 -4.05 8.03 7.67
N ALA A 189 -4.80 8.60 8.60
CA ALA A 189 -5.95 7.95 9.21
C ALA A 189 -7.04 7.63 8.18
N VAL A 190 -7.42 8.60 7.35
CA VAL A 190 -8.41 8.42 6.28
C VAL A 190 -7.93 7.38 5.27
N CYS A 191 -6.67 7.46 4.82
CA CYS A 191 -6.09 6.49 3.88
C CYS A 191 -6.00 5.07 4.48
N THR A 192 -5.71 4.94 5.79
CA THR A 192 -5.63 3.63 6.45
C THR A 192 -7.04 3.00 6.57
N ALA A 193 -8.06 3.80 6.87
CA ALA A 193 -9.45 3.35 6.85
C ALA A 193 -9.89 2.92 5.44
N GLN A 194 -9.46 3.65 4.41
CA GLN A 194 -9.72 3.26 3.01
C GLN A 194 -9.05 1.92 2.67
N THR A 195 -7.82 1.70 3.11
CA THR A 195 -7.14 0.40 2.96
C THR A 195 -7.89 -0.72 3.69
N ALA A 196 -8.43 -0.44 4.88
CA ALA A 196 -9.26 -1.41 5.60
C ALA A 196 -10.51 -1.80 4.81
N ARG A 197 -11.16 -0.85 4.14
CA ARG A 197 -12.32 -1.13 3.26
C ARG A 197 -11.90 -1.88 1.99
N SER A 198 -10.96 -1.34 1.25
CA SER A 198 -10.59 -1.83 -0.09
C SER A 198 -9.81 -3.14 -0.07
N VAL A 199 -8.96 -3.35 0.92
CA VAL A 199 -8.07 -4.52 1.02
C VAL A 199 -8.60 -5.54 2.03
N ALA A 200 -8.79 -5.14 3.31
CA ALA A 200 -9.27 -6.07 4.33
C ALA A 200 -10.77 -6.36 4.23
N GLY A 201 -11.53 -5.59 3.45
CA GLY A 201 -12.97 -5.79 3.26
C GLY A 201 -13.83 -5.37 4.45
N PHE A 202 -13.29 -4.51 5.33
CA PHE A 202 -14.04 -4.02 6.48
C PHE A 202 -15.22 -3.15 6.03
N THR A 203 -16.42 -3.53 6.43
CA THR A 203 -17.63 -2.73 6.20
C THR A 203 -17.75 -1.58 7.19
N ASP A 204 -17.11 -1.72 8.37
CA ASP A 204 -17.16 -0.77 9.48
C ASP A 204 -15.75 -0.51 10.05
N PRO A 205 -14.88 0.26 9.35
CA PRO A 205 -13.59 0.67 9.90
C PRO A 205 -13.80 1.57 11.13
N ARG A 206 -13.20 1.17 12.25
CA ARG A 206 -13.20 1.89 13.54
C ARG A 206 -11.77 2.29 13.87
N VAL A 207 -11.46 3.57 13.62
CA VAL A 207 -10.10 4.10 13.65
C VAL A 207 -9.76 4.66 15.03
N ALA A 208 -8.66 4.18 15.60
CA ALA A 208 -8.06 4.75 16.80
C ALA A 208 -6.78 5.51 16.47
N MET A 209 -6.75 6.81 16.81
CA MET A 209 -5.56 7.65 16.74
C MET A 209 -4.71 7.42 17.98
N LEU A 210 -3.58 6.72 17.84
CA LEU A 210 -2.80 6.24 18.97
C LEU A 210 -1.88 7.29 19.58
N SER A 211 -1.78 7.26 20.89
CA SER A 211 -0.88 8.09 21.70
C SER A 211 -0.52 7.36 23.01
N PHE A 212 0.43 7.87 23.76
CA PHE A 212 0.62 7.46 25.15
C PHE A 212 -0.39 8.13 26.11
N SER A 213 -1.24 9.01 25.63
CA SER A 213 -2.35 9.67 26.35
C SER A 213 -3.70 9.10 25.90
N THR A 214 -4.70 9.14 26.78
CA THR A 214 -6.10 8.87 26.50
C THR A 214 -6.95 10.01 27.01
N LYS A 215 -7.64 10.73 26.12
CA LYS A 215 -8.60 11.79 26.43
C LYS A 215 -8.06 12.81 27.45
N GLY A 216 -6.85 13.33 27.19
CA GLY A 216 -6.22 14.37 28.00
C GLY A 216 -5.53 13.87 29.27
N SER A 217 -5.25 12.56 29.39
CA SER A 217 -4.55 12.00 30.57
C SER A 217 -3.09 12.47 30.67
N ALA A 218 -2.50 12.96 29.60
CA ALA A 218 -1.17 13.57 29.57
C ALA A 218 -1.18 14.86 28.72
N LYS A 219 -0.22 15.76 28.99
CA LYS A 219 -0.04 17.02 28.25
C LYS A 219 1.37 17.07 27.69
N HIS A 220 1.49 17.09 26.37
CA HIS A 220 2.75 17.19 25.65
C HIS A 220 2.47 17.53 24.18
N GLU A 221 3.38 18.22 23.49
CA GLU A 221 3.23 18.61 22.09
C GLU A 221 2.93 17.43 21.15
N VAL A 222 3.50 16.25 21.41
CA VAL A 222 3.21 15.04 20.61
C VAL A 222 1.80 14.51 20.85
N VAL A 223 1.19 14.79 22.01
CA VAL A 223 -0.22 14.49 22.31
C VAL A 223 -1.10 15.49 21.58
N ASP A 224 -0.78 16.79 21.68
CA ASP A 224 -1.53 17.88 21.03
C ASP A 224 -1.60 17.65 19.51
N LYS A 225 -0.51 17.16 18.90
CA LYS A 225 -0.49 16.77 17.48
C LYS A 225 -1.54 15.70 17.15
N VAL A 226 -1.68 14.67 17.98
CA VAL A 226 -2.66 13.59 17.75
C VAL A 226 -4.09 14.08 17.97
N VAL A 227 -4.32 14.92 18.98
CA VAL A 227 -5.62 15.57 19.21
C VAL A 227 -6.04 16.42 18.02
N GLU A 228 -5.14 17.26 17.50
CA GLU A 228 -5.41 18.09 16.32
C GLU A 228 -5.62 17.21 15.07
N ALA A 229 -4.81 16.17 14.88
CA ALA A 229 -4.99 15.23 13.77
C ALA A 229 -6.34 14.50 13.81
N THR A 230 -6.82 14.16 15.01
CA THR A 230 -8.15 13.55 15.19
C THR A 230 -9.26 14.49 14.73
N LYS A 231 -9.17 15.77 15.10
CA LYS A 231 -10.12 16.80 14.65
C LYS A 231 -10.08 16.99 13.13
N LEU A 232 -8.89 17.14 12.56
CA LEU A 232 -8.71 17.30 11.11
C LEU A 232 -9.20 16.08 10.33
N ALA A 233 -9.05 14.87 10.86
CA ALA A 233 -9.56 13.65 10.22
C ALA A 233 -11.09 13.64 10.14
N HIS A 234 -11.80 14.12 11.17
CA HIS A 234 -13.25 14.31 11.13
C HIS A 234 -13.68 15.41 10.12
N GLU A 235 -12.84 16.43 9.92
CA GLU A 235 -13.11 17.46 8.89
C GLU A 235 -12.92 16.90 7.47
N LEU A 236 -11.93 15.99 7.27
CA LEU A 236 -11.66 15.34 5.98
C LEU A 236 -12.70 14.27 5.61
N ASP A 237 -13.16 13.50 6.57
CA ASP A 237 -14.17 12.45 6.40
C ASP A 237 -15.12 12.45 7.60
N PRO A 238 -16.20 13.25 7.57
CA PRO A 238 -17.16 13.35 8.67
C PRO A 238 -17.90 12.06 9.00
N GLU A 239 -17.99 11.11 8.06
CA GLU A 239 -18.66 9.83 8.24
C GLU A 239 -17.72 8.75 8.80
N LEU A 240 -16.41 9.04 8.90
CA LEU A 240 -15.43 8.09 9.40
C LEU A 240 -15.60 7.90 10.91
N LYS A 241 -15.82 6.67 11.31
CA LYS A 241 -15.80 6.27 12.72
C LYS A 241 -14.36 6.31 13.24
N LEU A 242 -13.99 7.42 13.86
CA LEU A 242 -12.65 7.72 14.33
C LEU A 242 -12.68 8.36 15.70
N ASP A 243 -11.74 8.01 16.56
CA ASP A 243 -11.54 8.66 17.84
C ASP A 243 -10.07 8.70 18.27
N GLY A 244 -9.72 9.63 19.13
CA GLY A 244 -8.38 9.87 19.66
C GLY A 244 -8.36 11.10 20.56
N GLU A 245 -7.26 11.32 21.25
CA GLU A 245 -6.12 10.38 21.31
C GLU A 245 -6.44 9.21 22.26
N LEU A 246 -5.94 8.02 21.91
CA LEU A 246 -6.15 6.80 22.68
C LEU A 246 -4.83 6.04 22.89
N GLN A 247 -4.61 5.53 24.10
CA GLN A 247 -3.58 4.51 24.33
C GLN A 247 -3.99 3.19 23.66
N ALA A 248 -3.02 2.36 23.28
CA ALA A 248 -3.30 1.11 22.57
C ALA A 248 -4.18 0.14 23.36
N ASP A 249 -4.01 0.08 24.69
CA ASP A 249 -4.86 -0.72 25.58
C ASP A 249 -6.29 -0.18 25.64
N ALA A 250 -6.47 1.14 25.67
CA ALA A 250 -7.79 1.77 25.62
C ALA A 250 -8.46 1.59 24.24
N ALA A 251 -7.69 1.58 23.14
CA ALA A 251 -8.22 1.37 21.80
C ALA A 251 -8.75 -0.07 21.60
N LEU A 252 -8.06 -1.07 22.20
CA LEU A 252 -8.29 -2.49 21.91
C LEU A 252 -9.08 -3.24 22.98
N VAL A 253 -8.96 -2.86 24.27
CA VAL A 253 -9.50 -3.64 25.38
C VAL A 253 -10.75 -2.99 25.95
N PRO A 254 -11.96 -3.60 25.83
CA PRO A 254 -13.22 -2.99 26.28
C PRO A 254 -13.25 -2.58 27.76
N SER A 255 -12.67 -3.40 28.64
CA SER A 255 -12.63 -3.10 30.09
C SER A 255 -11.71 -1.92 30.44
N VAL A 256 -10.69 -1.65 29.62
CA VAL A 256 -9.80 -0.48 29.75
C VAL A 256 -10.50 0.75 29.17
N ALA A 257 -11.13 0.62 28.01
CA ALA A 257 -11.91 1.67 27.37
C ALA A 257 -13.00 2.23 28.28
N ALA A 258 -13.75 1.36 28.93
CA ALA A 258 -14.82 1.75 29.87
C ALA A 258 -14.30 2.65 31.02
N LYS A 259 -13.03 2.52 31.41
CA LYS A 259 -12.41 3.32 32.50
C LYS A 259 -11.74 4.58 31.95
N LYS A 260 -11.01 4.48 30.83
CA LYS A 260 -10.14 5.56 30.31
C LYS A 260 -10.83 6.48 29.29
N ALA A 261 -11.80 5.95 28.53
CA ALA A 261 -12.51 6.67 27.48
C ALA A 261 -14.03 6.38 27.53
N PRO A 262 -14.72 6.62 28.67
CA PRO A 262 -16.14 6.39 28.78
C PRO A 262 -16.89 7.27 27.78
N GLY A 263 -17.80 6.69 27.00
CA GLY A 263 -18.56 7.39 25.97
C GLY A 263 -17.90 7.43 24.58
N SER A 264 -16.73 6.84 24.39
CA SER A 264 -16.15 6.62 23.06
C SER A 264 -16.80 5.42 22.38
N ASP A 265 -17.29 5.62 21.16
CA ASP A 265 -17.82 4.52 20.34
C ASP A 265 -16.74 3.66 19.67
N ILE A 266 -15.48 4.10 19.73
CA ILE A 266 -14.32 3.48 19.07
C ILE A 266 -13.44 2.73 20.09
N ALA A 267 -13.22 3.32 21.26
CA ALA A 267 -12.37 2.73 22.29
C ALA A 267 -12.87 1.32 22.69
N GLY A 268 -11.94 0.40 22.79
CA GLY A 268 -12.18 -1.03 23.07
C GLY A 268 -12.72 -1.84 21.89
N LYS A 269 -12.91 -1.23 20.72
CA LYS A 269 -13.49 -1.86 19.51
C LYS A 269 -12.74 -1.50 18.24
N ALA A 270 -11.58 -0.84 18.33
CA ALA A 270 -10.83 -0.42 17.16
C ALA A 270 -10.36 -1.62 16.32
N ASN A 271 -10.49 -1.50 15.00
CA ASN A 271 -9.95 -2.45 14.03
C ASN A 271 -8.95 -1.77 13.06
N VAL A 272 -8.82 -0.44 13.15
CA VAL A 272 -7.80 0.35 12.45
C VAL A 272 -7.01 1.16 13.47
N LEU A 273 -5.67 1.04 13.44
CA LEU A 273 -4.79 1.74 14.38
C LEU A 273 -3.85 2.68 13.62
N VAL A 274 -3.83 3.95 14.00
CA VAL A 274 -2.97 4.96 13.40
C VAL A 274 -1.89 5.36 14.40
N PHE A 275 -0.64 5.11 14.04
CA PHE A 275 0.52 5.41 14.86
C PHE A 275 0.92 6.89 14.74
N PRO A 276 1.40 7.54 15.81
CA PRO A 276 1.72 8.97 15.81
C PRO A 276 2.94 9.32 14.98
N ASN A 277 3.81 8.37 14.67
CA ASN A 277 4.98 8.50 13.82
C ASN A 277 5.50 7.12 13.39
N LEU A 278 6.44 7.13 12.42
CA LEU A 278 6.99 5.91 11.83
C LEU A 278 7.76 5.04 12.84
N GLU A 279 8.51 5.63 13.77
CA GLU A 279 9.27 4.85 14.75
C GLU A 279 8.35 3.96 15.58
N VAL A 280 7.27 4.55 16.12
CA VAL A 280 6.28 3.80 16.90
C VAL A 280 5.60 2.73 16.06
N GLY A 281 5.18 3.06 14.83
CA GLY A 281 4.52 2.14 13.92
C GLY A 281 5.43 0.98 13.51
N ASN A 282 6.64 1.29 13.06
CA ASN A 282 7.60 0.29 12.58
C ASN A 282 8.09 -0.66 13.68
N ILE A 283 8.40 -0.12 14.87
CA ILE A 283 8.79 -0.93 16.02
C ILE A 283 7.59 -1.76 16.50
N GLY A 284 6.42 -1.12 16.65
CA GLY A 284 5.22 -1.74 17.19
C GLY A 284 4.76 -2.95 16.40
N TYR A 285 4.60 -2.82 15.06
CA TYR A 285 4.14 -3.97 14.27
C TYR A 285 5.13 -5.13 14.27
N LYS A 286 6.46 -4.83 14.27
CA LYS A 286 7.49 -5.89 14.32
C LYS A 286 7.49 -6.64 15.64
N LEU A 287 7.26 -5.95 16.76
CA LEU A 287 7.11 -6.60 18.07
C LEU A 287 5.89 -7.52 18.07
N VAL A 288 4.75 -7.05 17.58
CA VAL A 288 3.53 -7.86 17.48
C VAL A 288 3.75 -9.06 16.55
N GLN A 289 4.39 -8.85 15.39
CA GLN A 289 4.72 -9.93 14.46
C GLN A 289 5.61 -10.99 15.09
N ARG A 290 6.70 -10.57 15.75
CA ARG A 290 7.73 -11.51 16.26
C ARG A 290 7.38 -12.14 17.60
N LEU A 291 6.81 -11.37 18.52
CA LEU A 291 6.48 -11.84 19.88
C LEU A 291 5.03 -12.34 19.96
N GLY A 292 4.12 -11.77 19.20
CA GLY A 292 2.71 -12.15 19.15
C GLY A 292 2.40 -13.22 18.09
N ASP A 293 3.38 -13.66 17.34
CA ASP A 293 3.22 -14.67 16.27
C ASP A 293 2.11 -14.27 15.27
N ALA A 294 1.99 -12.97 15.00
CA ALA A 294 1.05 -12.42 14.05
C ALA A 294 1.63 -12.44 12.64
N ILE A 295 0.77 -12.62 11.63
CA ILE A 295 1.13 -12.44 10.23
C ILE A 295 1.03 -10.96 9.90
N ALA A 296 2.08 -10.41 9.28
CA ALA A 296 2.14 -9.00 8.85
C ALA A 296 2.29 -8.95 7.33
N ILE A 297 1.35 -8.31 6.63
CA ILE A 297 1.33 -8.22 5.17
C ILE A 297 1.33 -6.77 4.73
N GLY A 298 2.31 -6.41 3.94
CA GLY A 298 2.59 -5.06 3.47
C GLY A 298 4.09 -4.78 3.44
N PRO A 299 4.51 -3.50 3.34
CA PRO A 299 3.65 -2.32 3.40
C PRO A 299 2.78 -2.13 2.15
N ILE A 300 1.56 -1.69 2.37
CA ILE A 300 0.61 -1.30 1.34
C ILE A 300 0.68 0.21 1.21
N LEU A 301 1.14 0.73 0.08
CA LEU A 301 1.26 2.16 -0.11
C LEU A 301 -0.11 2.83 -0.26
N GLN A 302 -0.28 3.94 0.43
CA GLN A 302 -1.51 4.69 0.56
C GLN A 302 -1.31 6.13 0.09
N GLY A 303 -2.38 6.78 -0.36
CA GLY A 303 -2.36 8.17 -0.76
C GLY A 303 -1.87 8.42 -2.18
N ILE A 304 -1.51 7.41 -2.97
CA ILE A 304 -1.15 7.52 -4.38
C ILE A 304 -2.41 7.35 -5.24
N ALA A 305 -2.56 8.19 -6.30
CA ALA A 305 -3.77 8.22 -7.12
C ALA A 305 -4.08 6.91 -7.88
N ARG A 306 -3.08 6.06 -8.09
CA ARG A 306 -3.18 4.69 -8.61
C ARG A 306 -2.24 3.80 -7.82
N PRO A 307 -2.56 2.54 -7.55
CA PRO A 307 -1.74 1.71 -6.69
C PRO A 307 -0.35 1.46 -7.29
N VAL A 308 0.66 1.85 -6.54
CA VAL A 308 2.06 1.48 -6.75
C VAL A 308 2.55 1.00 -5.39
N ASN A 309 2.87 -0.28 -5.27
CA ASN A 309 3.29 -0.87 -4.01
C ASN A 309 4.78 -1.22 -4.01
N ASP A 310 5.35 -1.18 -2.81
CA ASP A 310 6.75 -1.48 -2.54
C ASP A 310 6.88 -2.80 -1.78
N LEU A 311 7.88 -3.58 -2.12
CA LEU A 311 8.21 -4.85 -1.48
C LEU A 311 9.44 -4.69 -0.61
N SER A 312 9.57 -5.52 0.41
CA SER A 312 10.86 -5.73 1.06
C SER A 312 11.80 -6.49 0.13
N ARG A 313 13.09 -6.13 0.09
CA ARG A 313 14.11 -6.92 -0.61
C ARG A 313 14.24 -8.35 -0.09
N GLY A 314 13.77 -8.61 1.11
CA GLY A 314 13.68 -9.95 1.71
C GLY A 314 12.33 -10.63 1.53
N CYS A 315 11.45 -10.14 0.65
CA CYS A 315 10.14 -10.74 0.40
C CYS A 315 10.25 -12.16 -0.17
N SER A 316 9.26 -12.98 0.10
CA SER A 316 9.08 -14.30 -0.48
C SER A 316 8.24 -14.25 -1.77
N VAL A 317 8.14 -15.37 -2.48
CA VAL A 317 7.22 -15.54 -3.61
C VAL A 317 5.76 -15.33 -3.17
N ASP A 318 5.40 -15.83 -2.00
CA ASP A 318 4.07 -15.68 -1.43
C ASP A 318 3.75 -14.21 -1.12
N ASP A 319 4.71 -13.46 -0.58
CA ASP A 319 4.53 -12.02 -0.33
C ASP A 319 4.22 -11.27 -1.63
N ILE A 320 4.95 -11.55 -2.71
CA ILE A 320 4.71 -10.93 -4.01
C ILE A 320 3.34 -11.34 -4.56
N TYR A 321 2.98 -12.62 -4.47
CA TYR A 321 1.69 -13.15 -4.92
C TYR A 321 0.52 -12.44 -4.20
N TYR A 322 0.57 -12.33 -2.87
CA TYR A 322 -0.48 -11.64 -2.11
C TYR A 322 -0.49 -10.14 -2.38
N MET A 323 0.68 -9.51 -2.58
CA MET A 323 0.74 -8.10 -2.96
C MET A 323 0.14 -7.83 -4.34
N VAL A 324 0.20 -8.77 -5.29
CA VAL A 324 -0.54 -8.66 -6.56
C VAL A 324 -2.05 -8.64 -6.30
N ALA A 325 -2.56 -9.54 -5.46
CA ALA A 325 -3.98 -9.57 -5.10
C ALA A 325 -4.43 -8.27 -4.39
N ILE A 326 -3.61 -7.77 -3.45
CA ILE A 326 -3.85 -6.52 -2.73
C ILE A 326 -3.86 -5.33 -3.70
N THR A 327 -2.87 -5.24 -4.60
CA THR A 327 -2.78 -4.16 -5.60
C THR A 327 -3.97 -4.19 -6.54
N ALA A 328 -4.46 -5.39 -6.93
CA ALA A 328 -5.67 -5.53 -7.72
C ALA A 328 -6.91 -5.00 -6.96
N CYS A 329 -7.06 -5.32 -5.67
CA CYS A 329 -8.15 -4.80 -4.84
C CYS A 329 -8.11 -3.26 -4.72
N GLN A 330 -6.92 -2.67 -4.52
CA GLN A 330 -6.75 -1.21 -4.51
C GLN A 330 -7.11 -0.59 -5.87
N ALA A 331 -6.74 -1.26 -6.98
CA ALA A 331 -7.04 -0.77 -8.33
C ALA A 331 -8.54 -0.79 -8.64
N MET A 332 -9.26 -1.82 -8.17
CA MET A 332 -10.72 -1.89 -8.28
C MET A 332 -11.39 -0.72 -7.54
N ASP A 333 -10.94 -0.44 -6.33
CA ASP A 333 -11.44 0.67 -5.52
C ASP A 333 -11.13 2.03 -6.17
N ALA A 334 -9.92 2.23 -6.65
CA ALA A 334 -9.52 3.46 -7.35
C ALA A 334 -10.28 3.70 -8.67
N LYS A 335 -10.83 2.66 -9.29
CA LYS A 335 -11.72 2.77 -10.46
C LYS A 335 -13.17 3.09 -10.07
N ALA A 336 -13.65 2.55 -8.95
CA ALA A 336 -15.01 2.78 -8.47
C ALA A 336 -15.21 4.23 -7.96
N ASN A 337 -14.13 4.88 -7.52
CA ASN A 337 -14.14 6.24 -6.97
C ASN A 337 -13.73 7.32 -8.00
N LYS A 338 -13.69 6.99 -9.32
CA LYS A 338 -13.52 7.93 -10.43
C LYS A 338 -14.88 8.51 -10.82
#